data_677ee12030a869e52d1b2b3f1ca5861c
#
_entry.id   677ee12030a869e52d1b2b3f1ca5861c
#
_cell.length_a   1.000
_cell.length_b   1.000
_cell.length_c   1.000
_cell.angle_alpha   90.00
_cell.angle_beta   90.00
_cell.angle_gamma   90.00
#
_symmetry.space_group_name_H-M   'P 1'
#
loop_
_entity.id
_entity.type
_entity.pdbx_description
1 polymer ?
#
loop_
_entity_poly.entity_id
_entity_poly.type
_entity_poly.pdbx_seq_one_letter_code
_entity_poly.pdbx_strand_id
1 'polypeptide(L)'
;MSPTKKQKLSRSYCRLNDVKNPMKPVVRLEGRIIQTKQVRRGESVGYGAAAVLKRDSKIAVIGIGYADGLHRQASGAGTTLRNHKIGTGGAAMIGRHRVPILGRISMDLMALDVTDVPERVLAKTEWVDLINRQLRVDELAASAGTIGYELLTSLGQRYERIYVE
;
A
#
# COMPACT_ATOMS: atom_id res chain seq x y z
N MET A 1 -49.84 13.48 17.72
CA MET A 1 -48.38 13.23 17.51
C MET A 1 -48.23 12.25 16.36
N SER A 2 -47.81 12.75 15.20
CA SER A 2 -47.68 11.94 13.96
C SER A 2 -46.31 11.23 13.93
N PRO A 3 -46.23 9.97 13.53
CA PRO A 3 -44.96 9.23 13.52
C PRO A 3 -44.13 9.70 12.33
N THR A 4 -42.92 10.10 12.63
CA THR A 4 -41.86 10.52 11.70
C THR A 4 -41.60 9.43 10.66
N LYS A 5 -41.84 9.70 9.38
CA LYS A 5 -41.48 8.81 8.26
C LYS A 5 -39.96 8.63 8.24
N LYS A 6 -39.48 7.46 8.63
CA LYS A 6 -38.11 7.02 8.33
C LYS A 6 -37.99 6.84 6.82
N GLN A 7 -37.31 7.75 6.14
CA GLN A 7 -36.91 7.56 4.75
C GLN A 7 -35.90 6.39 4.70
N LYS A 8 -36.34 5.26 4.15
CA LYS A 8 -35.42 4.21 3.69
C LYS A 8 -34.72 4.75 2.45
N LEU A 9 -33.47 5.13 2.57
CA LEU A 9 -32.59 5.27 1.41
C LEU A 9 -32.57 3.92 0.69
N SER A 10 -33.10 3.88 -0.52
CA SER A 10 -33.16 2.67 -1.32
C SER A 10 -31.72 2.27 -1.67
N ARG A 11 -31.40 1.00 -1.45
CA ARG A 11 -30.12 0.36 -1.78
C ARG A 11 -29.84 0.22 -3.29
N SER A 12 -30.54 0.99 -4.13
CA SER A 12 -30.44 0.87 -5.59
C SER A 12 -29.24 1.61 -6.23
N TYR A 13 -28.44 2.34 -5.46
CA TYR A 13 -27.24 3.01 -5.97
C TYR A 13 -25.94 2.14 -5.99
N CYS A 14 -25.99 0.91 -5.53
CA CYS A 14 -24.81 0.04 -5.43
C CYS A 14 -24.84 -1.20 -6.32
N ARG A 15 -25.52 -1.19 -7.45
CA ARG A 15 -25.43 -2.28 -8.45
C ARG A 15 -24.64 -1.88 -9.70
N LEU A 16 -23.58 -1.12 -9.54
CA LEU A 16 -22.55 -0.95 -10.58
C LEU A 16 -21.48 -2.07 -10.55
N ASN A 17 -21.64 -3.05 -9.65
CA ASN A 17 -20.65 -4.14 -9.51
C ASN A 17 -20.70 -5.19 -10.63
N ASP A 18 -21.72 -5.18 -11.48
CA ASP A 18 -21.85 -6.16 -12.58
C ASP A 18 -21.37 -5.61 -13.94
N VAL A 19 -21.09 -4.33 -14.04
CA VAL A 19 -20.50 -3.75 -15.25
C VAL A 19 -18.99 -3.86 -15.16
N LYS A 20 -18.40 -4.75 -15.96
CA LYS A 20 -16.94 -4.85 -16.10
C LYS A 20 -16.38 -3.47 -16.43
N ASN A 21 -15.63 -2.88 -15.52
CA ASN A 21 -15.02 -1.56 -15.70
C ASN A 21 -14.18 -1.56 -17.00
N PRO A 22 -14.55 -0.81 -18.03
CA PRO A 22 -13.84 -0.78 -19.30
C PRO A 22 -12.52 -0.02 -19.22
N MET A 23 -12.30 0.73 -18.13
CA MET A 23 -11.12 1.56 -17.96
C MET A 23 -9.87 0.72 -17.70
N LYS A 24 -8.81 1.04 -18.42
CA LYS A 24 -7.50 0.38 -18.27
C LYS A 24 -6.65 1.15 -17.24
N PRO A 25 -5.82 0.45 -16.44
CA PRO A 25 -4.82 1.11 -15.62
C PRO A 25 -3.82 1.87 -16.51
N VAL A 26 -3.64 3.15 -16.25
CA VAL A 26 -2.75 4.04 -17.03
C VAL A 26 -1.58 4.57 -16.18
N VAL A 27 -1.53 4.20 -14.90
CA VAL A 27 -0.49 4.63 -13.97
C VAL A 27 0.24 3.40 -13.46
N ARG A 28 1.57 3.47 -13.43
CA ARG A 28 2.46 2.59 -12.70
C ARG A 28 3.27 3.44 -11.74
N LEU A 29 3.35 3.03 -10.48
CA LEU A 29 4.15 3.67 -9.45
C LEU A 29 5.14 2.67 -8.92
N GLU A 30 6.43 3.02 -9.01
CA GLU A 30 7.52 2.16 -8.57
C GLU A 30 8.33 2.84 -7.48
N GLY A 31 8.86 2.02 -6.55
CA GLY A 31 9.81 2.45 -5.54
C GLY A 31 11.09 1.61 -5.62
N ARG A 32 12.24 2.24 -5.44
CA ARG A 32 13.53 1.56 -5.49
C ARG A 32 13.81 0.81 -4.19
N ILE A 33 14.31 -0.42 -4.29
CA ILE A 33 14.87 -1.14 -3.15
C ILE A 33 16.22 -0.52 -2.79
N ILE A 34 16.32 0.03 -1.59
CA ILE A 34 17.57 0.64 -1.09
C ILE A 34 18.41 -0.41 -0.37
N GLN A 35 17.74 -1.30 0.38
CA GLN A 35 18.40 -2.29 1.22
C GLN A 35 17.51 -3.51 1.42
N THR A 36 18.13 -4.68 1.52
CA THR A 36 17.49 -5.88 2.08
C THR A 36 18.23 -6.32 3.34
N LYS A 37 17.50 -6.80 4.36
CA LYS A 37 18.06 -7.23 5.64
C LYS A 37 17.30 -8.43 6.20
N GLN A 38 18.05 -9.36 6.79
CA GLN A 38 17.46 -10.40 7.65
C GLN A 38 17.22 -9.80 9.04
N VAL A 39 16.04 -10.04 9.58
CA VAL A 39 15.60 -9.53 10.89
C VAL A 39 14.98 -10.71 11.66
N ARG A 40 15.35 -10.89 12.91
CA ARG A 40 14.94 -12.04 13.72
C ARG A 40 13.53 -11.85 14.28
N ARG A 41 12.89 -12.96 14.60
CA ARG A 41 11.65 -12.98 15.37
C ARG A 41 11.83 -12.17 16.67
N GLY A 42 10.82 -11.36 17.00
CA GLY A 42 10.82 -10.52 18.20
C GLY A 42 11.44 -9.14 17.98
N GLU A 43 12.24 -8.95 16.94
CA GLU A 43 12.73 -7.61 16.59
C GLU A 43 11.61 -6.77 15.97
N SER A 44 11.78 -5.46 16.08
CA SER A 44 10.81 -4.49 15.56
C SER A 44 11.27 -3.84 14.26
N VAL A 45 10.30 -3.50 13.41
CA VAL A 45 10.52 -2.88 12.10
C VAL A 45 9.61 -1.66 11.94
N GLY A 46 10.08 -0.69 11.17
CA GLY A 46 9.38 0.53 10.83
C GLY A 46 9.56 1.64 11.86
N TYR A 47 9.15 2.84 11.48
CA TYR A 47 9.30 4.03 12.31
C TYR A 47 8.61 3.88 13.67
N GLY A 48 9.37 4.12 14.74
CA GLY A 48 8.87 3.97 16.11
C GLY A 48 8.59 2.52 16.50
N ALA A 49 9.36 1.54 15.99
CA ALA A 49 9.23 0.11 16.31
C ALA A 49 7.79 -0.42 16.14
N ALA A 50 7.12 0.02 15.09
CA ALA A 50 5.67 -0.13 14.95
C ALA A 50 5.18 -1.55 14.64
N ALA A 51 6.04 -2.41 14.13
CA ALA A 51 5.72 -3.82 13.87
C ALA A 51 6.74 -4.71 14.56
N VAL A 52 6.27 -5.71 15.31
CA VAL A 52 7.11 -6.75 15.92
C VAL A 52 6.98 -8.01 15.08
N LEU A 53 8.11 -8.58 14.66
CA LEU A 53 8.14 -9.76 13.81
C LEU A 53 7.75 -11.02 14.57
N LYS A 54 6.87 -11.82 13.98
CA LYS A 54 6.41 -13.09 14.54
C LYS A 54 7.26 -14.28 14.10
N ARG A 55 8.11 -14.10 13.08
CA ARG A 55 9.06 -15.08 12.52
C ARG A 55 10.33 -14.37 12.08
N ASP A 56 11.40 -15.12 11.86
CA ASP A 56 12.56 -14.60 11.16
C ASP A 56 12.13 -14.18 9.77
N SER A 57 12.46 -12.98 9.38
CA SER A 57 11.93 -12.35 8.16
C SER A 57 13.02 -11.65 7.37
N LYS A 58 12.86 -11.64 6.05
CA LYS A 58 13.63 -10.81 5.14
C LYS A 58 12.84 -9.55 4.82
N ILE A 59 13.46 -8.41 5.07
CA ILE A 59 12.83 -7.10 4.90
C ILE A 59 13.52 -6.36 3.76
N ALA A 60 12.73 -5.74 2.89
CA ALA A 60 13.22 -4.77 1.92
C ALA A 60 12.83 -3.35 2.37
N VAL A 61 13.79 -2.45 2.37
CA VAL A 61 13.58 -1.01 2.60
C VAL A 61 13.45 -0.34 1.23
N ILE A 62 12.38 0.41 1.06
CA ILE A 62 12.03 1.08 -0.19
C ILE A 62 12.13 2.59 -0.03
N GLY A 63 12.75 3.25 -1.00
CA GLY A 63 12.95 4.69 -1.05
C GLY A 63 11.70 5.45 -1.48
N ILE A 64 10.61 5.30 -0.74
CA ILE A 64 9.36 6.02 -0.96
C ILE A 64 8.61 6.13 0.38
N GLY A 65 8.03 7.29 0.64
CA GLY A 65 7.32 7.56 1.87
C GLY A 65 6.19 8.59 1.69
N TYR A 66 5.71 9.16 2.80
CA TYR A 66 4.57 10.09 2.72
C TYR A 66 4.96 11.47 2.16
N ALA A 67 6.24 11.86 2.15
CA ALA A 67 6.71 13.06 1.47
C ALA A 67 6.63 12.93 -0.06
N ASP A 68 6.54 11.71 -0.58
CA ASP A 68 6.35 11.42 -1.99
C ASP A 68 4.86 11.34 -2.37
N GLY A 69 3.95 11.51 -1.40
CA GLY A 69 2.50 11.42 -1.61
C GLY A 69 1.91 10.05 -1.28
N LEU A 70 2.72 9.10 -0.80
CA LEU A 70 2.19 7.83 -0.32
C LEU A 70 1.53 8.02 1.06
N HIS A 71 0.23 7.80 1.14
CA HIS A 71 -0.50 8.07 2.37
C HIS A 71 -0.01 7.20 3.53
N ARG A 72 0.33 7.84 4.65
CA ARG A 72 0.80 7.14 5.87
C ARG A 72 -0.23 6.14 6.42
N GLN A 73 -1.52 6.33 6.12
CA GLN A 73 -2.59 5.39 6.47
C GLN A 73 -2.47 4.04 5.75
N ALA A 74 -1.74 3.96 4.62
CA ALA A 74 -1.43 2.71 3.95
C ALA A 74 -0.34 1.87 4.65
N SER A 75 0.07 2.23 5.85
CA SER A 75 1.01 1.47 6.70
C SER A 75 0.55 0.01 6.90
N GLY A 76 1.46 -0.83 7.33
CA GLY A 76 1.22 -2.27 7.50
C GLY A 76 0.05 -2.58 8.44
N ALA A 77 -0.67 -3.67 8.17
CA ALA A 77 -1.77 -4.14 9.00
C ALA A 77 -1.34 -4.33 10.45
N GLY A 78 -2.22 -3.98 11.39
CA GLY A 78 -1.95 -4.05 12.81
C GLY A 78 -1.12 -2.90 13.39
N THR A 79 -0.58 -2.02 12.54
CA THR A 79 0.15 -0.82 12.98
C THR A 79 -0.81 0.17 13.62
N THR A 80 -0.40 0.79 14.73
CA THR A 80 -1.17 1.85 15.39
C THR A 80 -0.67 3.22 14.94
N LEU A 81 -1.56 4.03 14.39
CA LEU A 81 -1.33 5.44 14.06
C LEU A 81 -2.15 6.30 15.02
N ARG A 82 -1.49 6.98 15.95
CA ARG A 82 -2.16 7.67 17.08
C ARG A 82 -3.09 6.70 17.81
N ASN A 83 -4.42 6.92 17.78
CA ASN A 83 -5.42 6.09 18.46
C ASN A 83 -6.14 5.13 17.49
N HIS A 84 -5.68 5.02 16.25
CA HIS A 84 -6.28 4.17 15.23
C HIS A 84 -5.35 3.02 14.86
N LYS A 85 -5.88 1.79 14.88
CA LYS A 85 -5.16 0.59 14.42
C LYS A 85 -5.51 0.30 12.96
N ILE A 86 -4.49 0.16 12.12
CA ILE A 86 -4.65 -0.21 10.72
C ILE A 86 -5.20 -1.64 10.62
N GLY A 87 -6.39 -1.80 10.04
CA GLY A 87 -7.00 -3.11 9.81
C GLY A 87 -6.35 -3.81 8.63
N THR A 88 -6.51 -3.24 7.44
CA THR A 88 -5.93 -3.77 6.20
C THR A 88 -4.78 -2.87 5.79
N GLY A 89 -3.57 -3.41 5.77
CA GLY A 89 -2.37 -2.67 5.37
C GLY A 89 -2.20 -2.61 3.87
N GLY A 90 -1.39 -1.66 3.41
CA GLY A 90 -0.95 -1.58 2.02
C GLY A 90 -0.04 -2.73 1.63
N ALA A 91 0.17 -2.88 0.34
CA ALA A 91 1.05 -3.89 -0.24
C ALA A 91 1.82 -3.32 -1.44
N ALA A 92 2.83 -4.06 -1.88
CA ALA A 92 3.57 -3.84 -3.12
C ALA A 92 3.66 -5.14 -3.92
N MET A 93 4.12 -5.06 -5.16
CA MET A 93 4.39 -6.21 -6.01
C MET A 93 5.88 -6.31 -6.34
N ILE A 94 6.43 -7.51 -6.24
CA ILE A 94 7.76 -7.89 -6.72
C ILE A 94 7.56 -8.95 -7.80
N GLY A 95 7.57 -8.54 -9.07
CA GLY A 95 7.11 -9.39 -10.15
C GLY A 95 5.65 -9.81 -9.93
N ARG A 96 5.40 -11.10 -9.71
CA ARG A 96 4.07 -11.65 -9.41
C ARG A 96 3.79 -11.83 -7.90
N HIS A 97 4.75 -11.52 -7.05
CA HIS A 97 4.65 -11.73 -5.61
C HIS A 97 4.09 -10.48 -4.94
N ARG A 98 2.92 -10.61 -4.31
CA ARG A 98 2.35 -9.57 -3.47
C ARG A 98 3.00 -9.61 -2.10
N VAL A 99 3.60 -8.50 -1.69
CA VAL A 99 4.33 -8.36 -0.42
C VAL A 99 3.68 -7.26 0.43
N PRO A 100 3.43 -7.51 1.72
CA PRO A 100 2.79 -6.51 2.57
C PRO A 100 3.77 -5.41 2.99
N ILE A 101 3.24 -4.20 3.15
CA ILE A 101 3.93 -3.13 3.88
C ILE A 101 4.01 -3.54 5.34
N LEU A 102 5.18 -3.34 5.96
CA LEU A 102 5.46 -3.69 7.34
C LEU A 102 5.71 -2.45 8.19
N GLY A 103 4.97 -2.33 9.30
CA GLY A 103 5.11 -1.19 10.19
C GLY A 103 4.65 0.13 9.59
N ARG A 104 5.14 1.24 10.11
CA ARG A 104 4.75 2.59 9.68
C ARG A 104 5.53 3.04 8.48
N ILE A 105 4.83 3.63 7.51
CA ILE A 105 5.43 4.42 6.44
C ILE A 105 6.04 5.68 7.08
N SER A 106 7.32 5.93 6.84
CA SER A 106 8.03 7.14 7.26
C SER A 106 7.96 8.24 6.20
N MET A 107 8.68 9.33 6.41
CA MET A 107 8.70 10.45 5.47
C MET A 107 9.19 10.03 4.08
N ASP A 108 10.30 9.31 4.03
CA ASP A 108 11.01 8.99 2.78
C ASP A 108 11.17 7.48 2.54
N LEU A 109 10.75 6.64 3.50
CA LEU A 109 11.02 5.20 3.47
C LEU A 109 9.81 4.39 3.93
N MET A 110 9.71 3.16 3.42
CA MET A 110 8.85 2.13 3.96
C MET A 110 9.55 0.78 3.95
N ALA A 111 9.06 -0.17 4.74
CA ALA A 111 9.54 -1.55 4.79
C ALA A 111 8.51 -2.50 4.19
N LEU A 112 8.98 -3.51 3.47
CA LEU A 112 8.17 -4.61 2.94
C LEU A 112 8.64 -5.94 3.53
N ASP A 113 7.71 -6.84 3.87
CA ASP A 113 8.04 -8.23 4.19
C ASP A 113 8.22 -9.01 2.89
N VAL A 114 9.46 -9.35 2.56
CA VAL A 114 9.83 -10.08 1.35
C VAL A 114 10.28 -11.51 1.65
N THR A 115 9.96 -12.02 2.84
CA THR A 115 10.40 -13.34 3.33
C THR A 115 10.03 -14.46 2.37
N ASP A 116 8.83 -14.40 1.81
CA ASP A 116 8.29 -15.46 0.95
C ASP A 116 8.59 -15.24 -0.55
N VAL A 117 9.38 -14.19 -0.88
CA VAL A 117 9.83 -13.94 -2.25
C VAL A 117 11.07 -14.80 -2.53
N PRO A 118 11.07 -15.63 -3.59
CA PRO A 118 12.23 -16.43 -3.93
C PRO A 118 13.49 -15.58 -4.11
N GLU A 119 14.62 -16.02 -3.57
CA GLU A 119 15.89 -15.28 -3.59
C GLU A 119 16.31 -14.89 -5.01
N ARG A 120 16.15 -15.81 -5.97
CA ARG A 120 16.45 -15.57 -7.39
C ARG A 120 15.64 -14.44 -8.03
N VAL A 121 14.43 -14.17 -7.47
CA VAL A 121 13.57 -13.05 -7.92
C VAL A 121 14.06 -11.79 -7.26
N LEU A 122 14.22 -11.81 -5.94
CA LEU A 122 14.62 -10.63 -5.16
C LEU A 122 15.99 -10.09 -5.60
N ALA A 123 16.96 -10.97 -5.85
CA ALA A 123 18.31 -10.59 -6.28
C ALA A 123 18.37 -9.88 -7.63
N LYS A 124 17.33 -10.05 -8.48
CA LYS A 124 17.21 -9.39 -9.79
C LYS A 124 16.27 -8.19 -9.79
N THR A 125 15.64 -7.91 -8.64
CA THR A 125 14.64 -6.85 -8.50
C THR A 125 15.28 -5.62 -7.89
N GLU A 126 15.32 -4.55 -8.65
CA GLU A 126 15.76 -3.23 -8.18
C GLU A 126 14.58 -2.34 -7.79
N TRP A 127 13.42 -2.54 -8.41
CA TRP A 127 12.22 -1.74 -8.24
C TRP A 127 11.02 -2.60 -7.85
N VAL A 128 10.15 -2.06 -7.00
CA VAL A 128 8.89 -2.69 -6.61
C VAL A 128 7.72 -1.85 -7.09
N ASP A 129 6.66 -2.48 -7.54
CA ASP A 129 5.44 -1.79 -7.95
C ASP A 129 4.54 -1.52 -6.73
N LEU A 130 4.12 -0.29 -6.56
CA LEU A 130 3.09 0.13 -5.60
C LEU A 130 1.73 0.29 -6.27
N ILE A 131 1.75 0.63 -7.55
CA ILE A 131 0.57 0.65 -8.43
C ILE A 131 0.97 0.01 -9.75
N ASN A 132 0.22 -0.96 -10.20
CA ASN A 132 0.37 -1.57 -11.51
C ASN A 132 -0.96 -2.22 -11.98
N ARG A 133 -0.90 -3.06 -13.01
CA ARG A 133 -2.10 -3.76 -13.53
C ARG A 133 -2.68 -4.79 -12.53
N GLN A 134 -1.86 -5.34 -11.63
CA GLN A 134 -2.24 -6.36 -10.65
C GLN A 134 -2.58 -5.74 -9.29
N LEU A 135 -1.93 -4.64 -8.93
CA LEU A 135 -2.19 -3.86 -7.71
C LEU A 135 -2.71 -2.48 -8.12
N ARG A 136 -4.03 -2.35 -8.17
CA ARG A 136 -4.68 -1.15 -8.68
C ARG A 136 -4.60 0.00 -7.67
N VAL A 137 -4.66 1.22 -8.20
CA VAL A 137 -4.66 2.43 -7.37
C VAL A 137 -5.77 2.41 -6.31
N ASP A 138 -6.93 1.86 -6.65
CA ASP A 138 -8.07 1.77 -5.72
C ASP A 138 -7.79 0.85 -4.53
N GLU A 139 -6.98 -0.20 -4.70
CA GLU A 139 -6.58 -1.08 -3.59
C GLU A 139 -5.64 -0.36 -2.63
N LEU A 140 -4.66 0.37 -3.16
CA LEU A 140 -3.74 1.16 -2.33
C LEU A 140 -4.50 2.30 -1.63
N ALA A 141 -5.39 2.98 -2.33
CA ALA A 141 -6.24 4.02 -1.76
C ALA A 141 -7.15 3.47 -0.65
N ALA A 142 -7.80 2.33 -0.88
CA ALA A 142 -8.65 1.67 0.12
C ALA A 142 -7.86 1.31 1.38
N SER A 143 -6.60 0.84 1.25
CA SER A 143 -5.75 0.56 2.41
C SER A 143 -5.40 1.82 3.21
N ALA A 144 -5.46 2.99 2.57
CA ALA A 144 -5.27 4.30 3.18
C ALA A 144 -6.58 4.96 3.66
N GLY A 145 -7.73 4.29 3.46
CA GLY A 145 -9.05 4.84 3.83
C GLY A 145 -9.49 6.00 2.93
N THR A 146 -9.04 6.03 1.68
CA THR A 146 -9.33 7.08 0.71
C THR A 146 -9.70 6.50 -0.66
N ILE A 147 -9.79 7.34 -1.68
CA ILE A 147 -10.11 7.02 -3.06
C ILE A 147 -8.91 7.20 -3.98
N GLY A 148 -8.90 6.49 -5.13
CA GLY A 148 -7.78 6.53 -6.09
C GLY A 148 -7.44 7.93 -6.57
N TYR A 149 -8.42 8.81 -6.75
CA TYR A 149 -8.20 10.19 -7.18
C TYR A 149 -7.40 11.00 -6.17
N GLU A 150 -7.71 10.90 -4.88
CA GLU A 150 -6.98 11.60 -3.83
C GLU A 150 -5.53 11.09 -3.78
N LEU A 151 -5.33 9.78 -3.86
CA LEU A 151 -4.00 9.21 -3.90
C LEU A 151 -3.18 9.72 -5.10
N LEU A 152 -3.76 9.72 -6.30
CA LEU A 152 -3.08 10.18 -7.51
C LEU A 152 -2.74 11.68 -7.46
N THR A 153 -3.61 12.50 -6.91
CA THR A 153 -3.37 13.95 -6.77
C THR A 153 -2.36 14.27 -5.67
N SER A 154 -2.15 13.37 -4.71
CA SER A 154 -1.15 13.53 -3.66
C SER A 154 0.28 13.18 -4.11
N LEU A 155 0.45 12.48 -5.25
CA LEU A 155 1.76 12.16 -5.79
C LEU A 155 2.53 13.43 -6.16
N GLY A 156 3.62 13.69 -5.45
CA GLY A 156 4.40 14.91 -5.56
C GLY A 156 5.29 14.97 -6.81
N GLN A 157 6.17 15.97 -6.84
CA GLN A 157 7.12 16.20 -7.94
C GLN A 157 8.46 15.48 -7.73
N ARG A 158 8.61 14.69 -6.68
CA ARG A 158 9.85 13.94 -6.39
C ARG A 158 10.03 12.69 -7.26
N TYR A 159 8.97 12.31 -8.02
CA TYR A 159 9.02 11.21 -8.96
C TYR A 159 9.55 11.64 -10.32
N GLU A 160 10.40 10.82 -10.91
CA GLU A 160 10.64 10.85 -12.34
C GLU A 160 9.39 10.35 -13.06
N ARG A 161 8.88 11.12 -13.99
CA ARG A 161 7.67 10.80 -14.77
C ARG A 161 8.04 10.39 -16.17
N ILE A 162 7.74 9.14 -16.49
CA ILE A 162 7.97 8.57 -17.80
C ILE A 162 6.61 8.39 -18.49
N TYR A 163 6.42 9.08 -19.60
CA TYR A 163 5.20 8.95 -20.41
C TYR A 163 5.45 7.89 -21.47
N VAL A 164 4.53 6.90 -21.55
CA VAL A 164 4.58 5.81 -22.53
C VAL A 164 3.32 5.87 -23.39
N GLU A 165 3.47 5.59 -24.68
CA GLU A 165 2.37 5.50 -25.66
C GLU A 165 1.67 4.14 -25.62
#